data_b601d20943520686fae9b66a3aaf721a
#
_entry.id   b601d20943520686fae9b66a3aaf721a
#
_cell.length_a   1.000
_cell.length_b   1.000
_cell.length_c   1.000
_cell.angle_alpha   90.00
_cell.angle_beta   90.00
_cell.angle_gamma   90.00
#
_symmetry.space_group_name_H-M   'P 1'
#
loop_
_entity.id
_entity.type
_entity.pdbx_description
1 polymer ?
#
loop_
_entity_poly.entity_id
_entity_poly.type
_entity_poly.pdbx_seq_one_letter_code
_entity_poly.pdbx_strand_id
1 'polypeptide(L)'
;MSTPTEPKAGEKLSEPQAKAYVDYLYSSLYKYAHEKIYKGAFMTQLREGKLPVPVMRQFFKNWGHFSLEVNALNAVSYYTHLPFFVRHFDLLGPFCAKIADELISPRAPGHVLVLLQTAEKMGLNKREMLEEPYLPAARAINDFCHKIFIDGSLVELWGLHVFEESLSMWSGQWFTALTTHYGFSKEDAIYFSTHEEADMDTHKLGANGEEAMGHGAFNRTVLTRALQESIEFRAGYSMEYCALTMVDLHAQMKQAALDNPYNP
;
A
#
# COMPACT_ATOMS: atom_id res chain seq x y z
N MET A 1 25.12 13.59 6.04
CA MET A 1 25.44 12.28 5.48
C MET A 1 25.19 12.35 3.99
N SER A 2 26.04 11.77 3.14
CA SER A 2 25.79 11.69 1.70
C SER A 2 24.61 10.77 1.43
N THR A 3 23.78 11.11 0.45
CA THR A 3 22.71 10.23 -0.03
C THR A 3 23.31 8.89 -0.46
N PRO A 4 22.80 7.75 0.04
CA PRO A 4 23.23 6.44 -0.44
C PRO A 4 22.99 6.32 -1.95
N THR A 5 23.94 5.72 -2.63
CA THR A 5 23.80 5.43 -4.07
C THR A 5 22.91 4.21 -4.24
N GLU A 6 22.02 4.24 -5.21
CA GLU A 6 21.20 3.07 -5.54
C GLU A 6 22.07 1.88 -5.93
N PRO A 7 21.82 0.69 -5.36
CA PRO A 7 22.56 -0.52 -5.70
C PRO A 7 22.38 -0.91 -7.17
N LYS A 8 23.40 -1.50 -7.76
CA LYS A 8 23.35 -1.97 -9.16
C LYS A 8 23.00 -3.45 -9.26
N ALA A 9 22.52 -3.86 -10.43
CA ALA A 9 22.34 -5.27 -10.72
C ALA A 9 23.65 -6.06 -10.52
N GLY A 10 23.55 -7.23 -9.88
CA GLY A 10 24.66 -8.09 -9.52
C GLY A 10 25.40 -7.70 -8.23
N GLU A 11 25.15 -6.53 -7.67
CA GLU A 11 25.72 -6.15 -6.37
C GLU A 11 25.13 -6.96 -5.22
N LYS A 12 25.88 -7.02 -4.13
CA LYS A 12 25.44 -7.48 -2.81
C LYS A 12 25.89 -6.47 -1.80
N LEU A 13 24.96 -6.00 -0.99
CA LEU A 13 25.30 -5.06 0.08
C LEU A 13 25.66 -5.81 1.37
N SER A 14 26.57 -5.24 2.14
CA SER A 14 26.69 -5.63 3.56
C SER A 14 25.43 -5.22 4.33
N GLU A 15 25.14 -5.89 5.44
CA GLU A 15 23.96 -5.56 6.26
C GLU A 15 23.88 -4.08 6.65
N PRO A 16 24.97 -3.41 7.11
CA PRO A 16 24.90 -1.97 7.40
C PRO A 16 24.59 -1.11 6.18
N GLN A 17 25.12 -1.47 4.98
CA GLN A 17 24.81 -0.75 3.75
C GLN A 17 23.35 -0.95 3.32
N ALA A 18 22.84 -2.18 3.42
CA ALA A 18 21.45 -2.51 3.11
C ALA A 18 20.49 -1.74 4.03
N LYS A 19 20.72 -1.75 5.34
CA LYS A 19 19.92 -0.98 6.31
C LYS A 19 19.94 0.51 6.00
N ALA A 20 21.12 1.09 5.76
CA ALA A 20 21.25 2.50 5.44
C ALA A 20 20.50 2.88 4.16
N TYR A 21 20.52 2.01 3.14
CA TYR A 21 19.76 2.24 1.91
C TYR A 21 18.26 2.12 2.12
N VAL A 22 17.79 1.12 2.87
CA VAL A 22 16.36 0.96 3.22
C VAL A 22 15.86 2.18 4.00
N ASP A 23 16.59 2.63 5.02
CA ASP A 23 16.23 3.83 5.79
C ASP A 23 16.16 5.09 4.90
N TYR A 24 17.06 5.20 3.92
CA TYR A 24 17.02 6.26 2.93
C TYR A 24 15.76 6.20 2.07
N LEU A 25 15.40 5.02 1.54
CA LEU A 25 14.20 4.83 0.72
C LEU A 25 12.93 5.27 1.47
N TYR A 26 12.76 4.82 2.70
CA TYR A 26 11.61 5.19 3.51
C TYR A 26 11.57 6.68 3.81
N SER A 27 12.73 7.26 4.18
CA SER A 27 12.82 8.71 4.43
C SER A 27 12.51 9.53 3.18
N SER A 28 12.98 9.10 2.02
CA SER A 28 12.71 9.70 0.72
C SER A 28 11.22 9.62 0.37
N LEU A 29 10.63 8.44 0.52
CA LEU A 29 9.20 8.22 0.31
C LEU A 29 8.35 9.11 1.20
N TYR A 30 8.59 9.15 2.51
CA TYR A 30 7.80 9.98 3.43
C TYR A 30 7.83 11.44 3.05
N LYS A 31 9.01 11.96 2.72
CA LYS A 31 9.15 13.35 2.28
C LYS A 31 8.37 13.60 1.00
N TYR A 32 8.46 12.68 0.04
CA TYR A 32 7.78 12.80 -1.25
C TYR A 32 6.26 12.67 -1.10
N ALA A 33 5.78 11.67 -0.35
CA ALA A 33 4.36 11.49 -0.08
C ALA A 33 3.75 12.67 0.68
N HIS A 34 4.49 13.25 1.61
CA HIS A 34 4.06 14.45 2.32
C HIS A 34 3.80 15.63 1.35
N GLU A 35 4.70 15.86 0.40
CA GLU A 35 4.53 16.93 -0.58
C GLU A 35 3.42 16.62 -1.60
N LYS A 36 3.36 15.40 -2.11
CA LYS A 36 2.47 15.04 -3.22
C LYS A 36 1.04 14.68 -2.77
N ILE A 37 0.91 13.98 -1.65
CA ILE A 37 -0.38 13.48 -1.16
C ILE A 37 -0.89 14.34 -0.02
N TYR A 38 -0.16 14.45 1.08
CA TYR A 38 -0.68 15.05 2.31
C TYR A 38 -0.94 16.55 2.21
N LYS A 39 -0.12 17.28 1.46
CA LYS A 39 -0.34 18.71 1.14
C LYS A 39 -1.27 18.93 -0.04
N GLY A 40 -1.64 17.88 -0.77
CA GLY A 40 -2.51 17.97 -1.92
C GLY A 40 -3.92 18.48 -1.57
N ALA A 41 -4.60 19.10 -2.55
CA ALA A 41 -5.92 19.70 -2.38
C ALA A 41 -6.95 18.70 -1.84
N PHE A 42 -6.91 17.45 -2.30
CA PHE A 42 -7.81 16.38 -1.84
C PHE A 42 -7.70 16.15 -0.33
N MET A 43 -6.48 15.86 0.16
CA MET A 43 -6.27 15.58 1.58
C MET A 43 -6.45 16.81 2.47
N THR A 44 -6.14 18.00 1.96
CA THR A 44 -6.39 19.25 2.68
C THR A 44 -7.89 19.48 2.87
N GLN A 45 -8.69 19.37 1.81
CA GLN A 45 -10.15 19.51 1.91
C GLN A 45 -10.78 18.40 2.77
N LEU A 46 -10.26 17.17 2.70
CA LEU A 46 -10.73 16.06 3.54
C LEU A 46 -10.55 16.39 5.04
N ARG A 47 -9.35 16.78 5.45
CA ARG A 47 -9.05 17.12 6.85
C ARG A 47 -9.88 18.29 7.37
N GLU A 48 -10.23 19.23 6.50
CA GLU A 48 -11.05 20.38 6.85
C GLU A 48 -12.56 20.11 6.81
N GLY A 49 -12.98 18.89 6.46
CA GLY A 49 -14.39 18.53 6.28
C GLY A 49 -15.05 19.23 5.09
N LYS A 50 -14.26 19.68 4.12
CA LYS A 50 -14.73 20.43 2.93
C LYS A 50 -14.71 19.61 1.65
N LEU A 51 -14.20 18.37 1.67
CA LEU A 51 -14.17 17.52 0.48
C LEU A 51 -15.60 17.10 0.13
N PRO A 52 -16.07 17.39 -1.10
CA PRO A 52 -17.44 17.01 -1.50
C PRO A 52 -17.63 15.50 -1.48
N VAL A 53 -18.79 15.04 -0.98
CA VAL A 53 -19.14 13.60 -0.93
C VAL A 53 -19.01 12.91 -2.29
N PRO A 54 -19.44 13.51 -3.43
CA PRO A 54 -19.22 12.91 -4.74
C PRO A 54 -17.75 12.68 -5.09
N VAL A 55 -16.85 13.55 -4.64
CA VAL A 55 -15.40 13.37 -4.84
C VAL A 55 -14.87 12.21 -4.00
N MET A 56 -15.30 12.10 -2.74
CA MET A 56 -14.96 10.95 -1.88
C MET A 56 -15.44 9.64 -2.49
N ARG A 57 -16.68 9.59 -2.96
CA ARG A 57 -17.27 8.41 -3.64
C ARG A 57 -16.46 8.02 -4.87
N GLN A 58 -16.09 8.97 -5.73
CA GLN A 58 -15.31 8.70 -6.93
C GLN A 58 -13.94 8.14 -6.59
N PHE A 59 -13.25 8.74 -5.61
CA PHE A 59 -11.96 8.21 -5.15
C PHE A 59 -12.13 6.80 -4.59
N PHE A 60 -13.12 6.58 -3.71
CA PHE A 60 -13.28 5.30 -3.02
C PHE A 60 -13.69 4.19 -3.98
N LYS A 61 -14.52 4.49 -5.00
CA LYS A 61 -14.83 3.58 -6.11
C LYS A 61 -13.55 3.15 -6.85
N ASN A 62 -12.68 4.08 -7.21
CA ASN A 62 -11.41 3.78 -7.87
C ASN A 62 -10.46 3.00 -6.96
N TRP A 63 -10.42 3.34 -5.68
CA TRP A 63 -9.63 2.65 -4.67
C TRP A 63 -10.08 1.19 -4.47
N GLY A 64 -11.36 0.92 -4.62
CA GLY A 64 -11.92 -0.44 -4.57
C GLY A 64 -11.33 -1.34 -5.65
N HIS A 65 -11.22 -0.86 -6.87
CA HIS A 65 -10.57 -1.60 -7.96
C HIS A 65 -9.10 -1.86 -7.68
N PHE A 66 -8.38 -0.85 -7.20
CA PHE A 66 -6.97 -1.01 -6.81
C PHE A 66 -6.82 -2.08 -5.71
N SER A 67 -7.57 -1.97 -4.61
CA SER A 67 -7.50 -2.90 -3.49
C SER A 67 -7.83 -4.34 -3.90
N LEU A 68 -8.84 -4.53 -4.76
CA LEU A 68 -9.21 -5.86 -5.24
C LEU A 68 -8.09 -6.50 -6.08
N GLU A 69 -7.51 -5.74 -7.02
CA GLU A 69 -6.43 -6.25 -7.88
C GLU A 69 -5.15 -6.54 -7.11
N VAL A 70 -4.76 -5.66 -6.18
CA VAL A 70 -3.57 -5.87 -5.34
C VAL A 70 -3.73 -7.09 -4.44
N ASN A 71 -4.92 -7.32 -3.86
CA ASN A 71 -5.19 -8.54 -3.10
C ASN A 71 -5.01 -9.82 -3.94
N ALA A 72 -5.45 -9.81 -5.20
CA ALA A 72 -5.22 -10.95 -6.11
C ALA A 72 -3.73 -11.13 -6.44
N LEU A 73 -2.97 -10.04 -6.58
CA LEU A 73 -1.53 -10.06 -6.85
C LEU A 73 -0.69 -10.62 -5.68
N ASN A 74 -1.19 -10.60 -4.45
CA ASN A 74 -0.52 -11.24 -3.32
C ASN A 74 -0.30 -12.75 -3.54
N ALA A 75 -1.21 -13.44 -4.24
CA ALA A 75 -1.01 -14.84 -4.60
C ALA A 75 0.14 -15.04 -5.59
N VAL A 76 0.31 -14.12 -6.54
CA VAL A 76 1.44 -14.10 -7.49
C VAL A 76 2.75 -13.88 -6.73
N SER A 77 2.78 -12.92 -5.81
CA SER A 77 3.93 -12.63 -4.97
C SER A 77 4.38 -13.86 -4.17
N TYR A 78 3.43 -14.58 -3.56
CA TYR A 78 3.72 -15.82 -2.84
C TYR A 78 4.39 -16.86 -3.76
N TYR A 79 3.80 -17.13 -4.93
CA TYR A 79 4.33 -18.09 -5.87
C TYR A 79 5.73 -17.69 -6.38
N THR A 80 5.89 -16.44 -6.79
CA THR A 80 7.11 -15.97 -7.47
C THR A 80 8.31 -15.88 -6.51
N HIS A 81 8.07 -15.48 -5.25
CA HIS A 81 9.15 -15.18 -4.30
C HIS A 81 9.32 -16.22 -3.19
N LEU A 82 8.49 -17.28 -3.17
CA LEU A 82 8.63 -18.38 -2.21
C LEU A 82 10.07 -18.92 -2.09
N PRO A 83 10.86 -19.08 -3.19
CA PRO A 83 12.25 -19.56 -3.06
C PRO A 83 13.14 -18.67 -2.18
N PHE A 84 12.92 -17.36 -2.15
CA PHE A 84 13.63 -16.46 -1.25
C PHE A 84 13.23 -16.72 0.21
N PHE A 85 11.94 -16.81 0.50
CA PHE A 85 11.44 -17.04 1.86
C PHE A 85 11.79 -18.43 2.40
N VAL A 86 11.93 -19.43 1.53
CA VAL A 86 12.44 -20.74 1.95
C VAL A 86 13.91 -20.68 2.38
N ARG A 87 14.73 -19.85 1.73
CA ARG A 87 16.12 -19.62 2.17
C ARG A 87 16.21 -18.76 3.43
N HIS A 88 15.23 -17.89 3.66
CA HIS A 88 15.08 -17.06 4.85
C HIS A 88 13.85 -17.51 5.64
N PHE A 89 13.95 -18.73 6.19
CA PHE A 89 12.80 -19.44 6.77
C PHE A 89 12.15 -18.71 7.95
N ASP A 90 12.90 -17.87 8.65
CA ASP A 90 12.41 -16.97 9.70
C ASP A 90 11.42 -15.91 9.17
N LEU A 91 11.46 -15.61 7.88
CA LEU A 91 10.54 -14.68 7.23
C LEU A 91 9.33 -15.36 6.58
N LEU A 92 9.34 -16.69 6.42
CA LEU A 92 8.26 -17.40 5.71
C LEU A 92 6.94 -17.33 6.48
N GLY A 93 6.95 -17.52 7.79
CA GLY A 93 5.77 -17.40 8.63
C GLY A 93 5.14 -16.00 8.56
N PRO A 94 5.89 -14.93 8.83
CA PRO A 94 5.42 -13.56 8.65
C PRO A 94 4.90 -13.25 7.24
N PHE A 95 5.52 -13.79 6.18
CA PHE A 95 5.03 -13.64 4.80
C PHE A 95 3.66 -14.27 4.59
N CYS A 96 3.47 -15.50 5.05
CA CYS A 96 2.16 -16.17 4.99
C CYS A 96 1.11 -15.41 5.80
N ALA A 97 1.48 -14.90 6.98
CA ALA A 97 0.59 -14.14 7.84
C ALA A 97 0.14 -12.82 7.18
N LYS A 98 1.07 -12.09 6.54
CA LYS A 98 0.75 -10.86 5.79
C LYS A 98 -0.27 -11.13 4.68
N ILE A 99 -0.06 -12.17 3.88
CA ILE A 99 -1.00 -12.54 2.81
C ILE A 99 -2.35 -12.97 3.40
N ALA A 100 -2.33 -13.75 4.48
CA ALA A 100 -3.56 -14.19 5.13
C ALA A 100 -4.35 -13.03 5.71
N ASP A 101 -3.68 -12.02 6.27
CA ASP A 101 -4.33 -10.83 6.81
C ASP A 101 -5.15 -10.12 5.72
N GLU A 102 -4.57 -9.89 4.55
CA GLU A 102 -5.25 -9.28 3.42
C GLU A 102 -6.47 -10.08 2.93
N LEU A 103 -6.39 -11.41 2.95
CA LEU A 103 -7.40 -12.28 2.34
C LEU A 103 -8.47 -12.78 3.30
N ILE A 104 -8.19 -12.83 4.61
CA ILE A 104 -9.09 -13.45 5.59
C ILE A 104 -9.35 -12.61 6.84
N SER A 105 -8.61 -11.54 7.11
CA SER A 105 -8.84 -10.68 8.27
C SER A 105 -9.80 -9.52 7.95
N PRO A 106 -10.75 -9.16 8.82
CA PRO A 106 -11.17 -9.86 10.06
C PRO A 106 -11.93 -11.16 9.79
N ARG A 107 -12.36 -11.40 8.56
CA ARG A 107 -12.94 -12.63 8.01
C ARG A 107 -12.89 -12.60 6.48
N ALA A 108 -12.91 -13.75 5.82
CA ALA A 108 -12.95 -13.80 4.36
C ALA A 108 -14.16 -13.00 3.78
N PRO A 109 -13.97 -12.22 2.74
CA PRO A 109 -12.81 -12.04 1.87
C PRO A 109 -11.78 -10.98 2.32
N GLY A 110 -11.50 -10.86 3.59
CA GLY A 110 -10.43 -10.01 4.11
C GLY A 110 -10.72 -8.51 4.00
N HIS A 111 -9.72 -7.73 3.69
CA HIS A 111 -9.81 -6.27 3.63
C HIS A 111 -10.81 -5.76 2.58
N VAL A 112 -11.11 -6.55 1.54
CA VAL A 112 -12.21 -6.24 0.58
C VAL A 112 -13.56 -6.16 1.29
N LEU A 113 -13.80 -6.98 2.33
CA LEU A 113 -15.06 -6.91 3.10
C LEU A 113 -15.21 -5.57 3.81
N VAL A 114 -14.18 -5.14 4.56
CA VAL A 114 -14.26 -3.88 5.31
C VAL A 114 -14.26 -2.66 4.37
N LEU A 115 -13.62 -2.77 3.20
CA LEU A 115 -13.71 -1.79 2.12
C LEU A 115 -15.16 -1.62 1.66
N LEU A 116 -15.87 -2.72 1.35
CA LEU A 116 -17.26 -2.69 0.90
C LEU A 116 -18.20 -2.15 1.98
N GLN A 117 -17.99 -2.48 3.26
CA GLN A 117 -18.77 -1.94 4.37
C GLN A 117 -18.64 -0.40 4.47
N THR A 118 -17.42 0.11 4.39
CA THR A 118 -17.17 1.56 4.39
C THR A 118 -17.76 2.23 3.14
N ALA A 119 -17.67 1.58 1.97
CA ALA A 119 -18.25 2.07 0.72
C ALA A 119 -19.79 2.17 0.78
N GLU A 120 -20.45 1.18 1.35
CA GLU A 120 -21.91 1.19 1.53
C GLU A 120 -22.35 2.39 2.37
N LYS A 121 -21.64 2.71 3.43
CA LYS A 121 -21.89 3.91 4.22
C LYS A 121 -21.67 5.21 3.43
N MET A 122 -20.77 5.22 2.47
CA MET A 122 -20.58 6.34 1.53
C MET A 122 -21.72 6.42 0.49
N GLY A 123 -22.60 5.42 0.43
CA GLY A 123 -23.68 5.30 -0.56
C GLY A 123 -23.22 4.71 -1.89
N LEU A 124 -22.18 3.88 -1.88
CA LEU A 124 -21.71 3.06 -3.00
C LEU A 124 -22.12 1.61 -2.78
N ASN A 125 -22.66 0.96 -3.80
CA ASN A 125 -22.97 -0.46 -3.71
C ASN A 125 -21.82 -1.33 -4.26
N LYS A 126 -21.91 -2.64 -4.02
CA LYS A 126 -20.89 -3.60 -4.42
C LYS A 126 -20.59 -3.57 -5.93
N ARG A 127 -21.63 -3.41 -6.78
CA ARG A 127 -21.46 -3.38 -8.23
C ARG A 127 -20.65 -2.15 -8.67
N GLU A 128 -20.97 -0.98 -8.11
CA GLU A 128 -20.24 0.26 -8.37
C GLU A 128 -18.77 0.16 -7.97
N MET A 129 -18.50 -0.55 -6.88
CA MET A 129 -17.14 -0.73 -6.36
C MET A 129 -16.29 -1.72 -7.16
N LEU A 130 -16.89 -2.79 -7.71
CA LEU A 130 -16.13 -3.92 -8.22
C LEU A 130 -16.34 -4.18 -9.73
N GLU A 131 -17.44 -3.71 -10.33
CA GLU A 131 -17.82 -4.11 -11.70
C GLU A 131 -17.87 -2.92 -12.67
N GLU A 132 -18.10 -1.71 -12.19
CA GLU A 132 -18.22 -0.54 -13.05
C GLU A 132 -16.86 0.04 -13.47
N PRO A 133 -16.80 0.68 -14.63
CA PRO A 133 -15.58 1.31 -15.10
C PRO A 133 -15.00 2.32 -14.11
N TYR A 134 -13.71 2.33 -13.99
CA TYR A 134 -12.94 3.25 -13.16
C TYR A 134 -12.11 4.23 -14.01
N LEU A 135 -11.67 5.30 -13.38
CA LEU A 135 -10.94 6.34 -14.09
C LEU A 135 -9.55 5.86 -14.59
N PRO A 136 -9.03 6.43 -15.69
CA PRO A 136 -7.71 6.03 -16.22
C PRO A 136 -6.57 6.11 -15.19
N ALA A 137 -6.64 7.04 -14.23
CA ALA A 137 -5.63 7.15 -13.17
C ALA A 137 -5.62 5.92 -12.24
N ALA A 138 -6.80 5.32 -11.95
CA ALA A 138 -6.88 4.07 -11.20
C ALA A 138 -6.39 2.88 -12.03
N ARG A 139 -6.61 2.89 -13.35
CA ARG A 139 -6.03 1.88 -14.24
C ARG A 139 -4.51 1.94 -14.25
N ALA A 140 -3.94 3.14 -14.30
CA ALA A 140 -2.49 3.30 -14.34
C ALA A 140 -1.78 2.72 -13.10
N ILE A 141 -2.34 2.90 -11.89
CA ILE A 141 -1.75 2.30 -10.68
C ILE A 141 -1.86 0.78 -10.71
N ASN A 142 -2.98 0.22 -11.17
CA ASN A 142 -3.15 -1.22 -11.31
C ASN A 142 -2.18 -1.81 -12.34
N ASP A 143 -2.04 -1.20 -13.52
CA ASP A 143 -1.11 -1.65 -14.55
C ASP A 143 0.35 -1.62 -14.05
N PHE A 144 0.71 -0.62 -13.26
CA PHE A 144 2.04 -0.55 -12.65
C PHE A 144 2.23 -1.66 -11.60
N CYS A 145 1.25 -1.90 -10.73
CA CYS A 145 1.29 -3.02 -9.79
C CYS A 145 1.41 -4.36 -10.52
N HIS A 146 0.58 -4.61 -11.54
CA HIS A 146 0.67 -5.82 -12.37
C HIS A 146 2.08 -6.01 -12.93
N LYS A 147 2.66 -4.94 -13.50
CA LYS A 147 4.02 -4.99 -14.04
C LYS A 147 5.05 -5.42 -13.01
N ILE A 148 4.99 -4.85 -11.81
CA ILE A 148 5.98 -5.14 -10.76
C ILE A 148 5.74 -6.50 -10.11
N PHE A 149 4.50 -6.88 -9.80
CA PHE A 149 4.19 -8.16 -9.17
C PHE A 149 4.46 -9.36 -10.09
N ILE A 150 4.22 -9.23 -11.40
CA ILE A 150 4.35 -10.33 -12.36
C ILE A 150 5.77 -10.42 -12.92
N ASP A 151 6.32 -9.30 -13.36
CA ASP A 151 7.61 -9.27 -14.07
C ASP A 151 8.78 -8.82 -13.19
N GLY A 152 8.50 -8.18 -12.04
CA GLY A 152 9.51 -7.62 -11.17
C GLY A 152 10.34 -8.66 -10.42
N SER A 153 11.50 -8.24 -9.99
CA SER A 153 12.32 -8.96 -9.01
C SER A 153 11.83 -8.70 -7.59
N LEU A 154 12.39 -9.43 -6.63
CA LEU A 154 12.07 -9.25 -5.21
C LEU A 154 12.34 -7.81 -4.75
N VAL A 155 13.47 -7.20 -5.15
CA VAL A 155 13.83 -5.84 -4.73
C VAL A 155 12.94 -4.78 -5.37
N GLU A 156 12.49 -4.97 -6.62
CA GLU A 156 11.51 -4.09 -7.27
C GLU A 156 10.15 -4.16 -6.56
N LEU A 157 9.69 -5.38 -6.25
CA LEU A 157 8.43 -5.56 -5.54
C LEU A 157 8.48 -4.98 -4.12
N TRP A 158 9.54 -5.26 -3.35
CA TRP A 158 9.66 -4.68 -2.02
C TRP A 158 10.01 -3.18 -2.03
N GLY A 159 10.61 -2.68 -3.10
CA GLY A 159 10.67 -1.24 -3.38
C GLY A 159 9.29 -0.62 -3.54
N LEU A 160 8.36 -1.32 -4.22
CA LEU A 160 6.95 -0.89 -4.32
C LEU A 160 6.26 -0.94 -2.94
N HIS A 161 6.46 -2.01 -2.16
CA HIS A 161 5.88 -2.15 -0.82
C HIS A 161 6.32 -1.08 0.19
N VAL A 162 7.41 -0.35 -0.07
CA VAL A 162 7.78 0.84 0.74
C VAL A 162 6.62 1.84 0.79
N PHE A 163 5.80 1.92 -0.26
CA PHE A 163 4.62 2.79 -0.31
C PHE A 163 3.56 2.45 0.75
N GLU A 164 3.41 1.18 1.16
CA GLU A 164 2.41 0.74 2.14
C GLU A 164 2.52 1.52 3.45
N GLU A 165 3.75 1.76 3.94
CA GLU A 165 3.93 2.50 5.20
C GLU A 165 3.43 3.94 5.10
N SER A 166 3.40 4.53 3.90
CA SER A 166 2.78 5.84 3.70
C SER A 166 1.25 5.78 3.78
N LEU A 167 0.65 4.60 3.55
CA LEU A 167 -0.81 4.43 3.61
C LEU A 167 -1.33 4.56 5.04
N SER A 168 -0.58 4.12 6.05
CA SER A 168 -0.99 4.24 7.45
C SER A 168 -1.31 5.70 7.81
N MET A 169 -0.47 6.63 7.39
CA MET A 169 -0.64 8.05 7.69
C MET A 169 -1.89 8.66 7.04
N TRP A 170 -2.18 8.35 5.77
CA TRP A 170 -3.38 8.89 5.15
C TRP A 170 -4.64 8.13 5.57
N SER A 171 -4.56 6.86 5.91
CA SER A 171 -5.67 6.09 6.48
C SER A 171 -6.14 6.69 7.80
N GLY A 172 -5.23 7.04 8.71
CA GLY A 172 -5.57 7.76 9.95
C GLY A 172 -6.21 9.13 9.70
N GLN A 173 -5.77 9.86 8.67
CA GLN A 173 -6.41 11.13 8.29
C GLN A 173 -7.83 10.93 7.76
N TRP A 174 -8.06 9.90 6.95
CA TRP A 174 -9.39 9.51 6.49
C TRP A 174 -10.29 9.14 7.67
N PHE A 175 -9.83 8.24 8.54
CA PHE A 175 -10.57 7.83 9.72
C PHE A 175 -11.00 9.03 10.58
N THR A 176 -10.05 9.89 10.89
CA THR A 176 -10.31 11.11 11.67
C THR A 176 -11.31 12.03 10.97
N ALA A 177 -11.15 12.28 9.67
CA ALA A 177 -12.03 13.16 8.92
C ALA A 177 -13.47 12.59 8.82
N LEU A 178 -13.61 11.32 8.48
CA LEU A 178 -14.92 10.67 8.35
C LEU A 178 -15.69 10.70 9.66
N THR A 179 -15.03 10.39 10.77
CA THR A 179 -15.69 10.36 12.09
C THR A 179 -15.95 11.76 12.68
N THR A 180 -15.16 12.76 12.30
CA THR A 180 -15.30 14.12 12.84
C THR A 180 -16.23 14.98 12.00
N HIS A 181 -16.18 14.88 10.67
CA HIS A 181 -16.81 15.83 9.77
C HIS A 181 -17.94 15.24 8.91
N TYR A 182 -17.94 13.92 8.67
CA TYR A 182 -18.85 13.30 7.70
C TYR A 182 -19.89 12.38 8.35
N GLY A 183 -19.95 12.33 9.68
CA GLY A 183 -20.98 11.60 10.43
C GLY A 183 -20.85 10.07 10.37
N PHE A 184 -19.63 9.56 10.11
CA PHE A 184 -19.34 8.13 10.20
C PHE A 184 -19.15 7.72 11.66
N SER A 185 -19.64 6.56 12.05
CA SER A 185 -19.20 5.89 13.28
C SER A 185 -17.79 5.31 13.07
N LYS A 186 -17.16 4.85 14.15
CA LYS A 186 -15.87 4.15 14.04
C LYS A 186 -16.01 2.85 13.24
N GLU A 187 -17.13 2.16 13.42
CA GLU A 187 -17.46 0.93 12.71
C GLU A 187 -17.68 1.18 11.20
N ASP A 188 -18.30 2.31 10.85
CA ASP A 188 -18.50 2.70 9.44
C ASP A 188 -17.14 3.01 8.74
N ALA A 189 -16.17 3.51 9.47
CA ALA A 189 -14.86 3.88 8.97
C ALA A 189 -13.77 2.79 9.20
N ILE A 190 -14.19 1.57 9.52
CA ILE A 190 -13.31 0.45 9.92
C ILE A 190 -12.20 0.15 8.90
N TYR A 191 -12.45 0.30 7.61
CA TYR A 191 -11.44 0.10 6.58
C TYR A 191 -10.18 0.93 6.86
N PHE A 192 -10.37 2.18 7.21
CA PHE A 192 -9.24 3.10 7.43
C PHE A 192 -8.53 2.88 8.76
N SER A 193 -9.25 2.51 9.84
CA SER A 193 -8.58 2.18 11.11
C SER A 193 -7.80 0.87 11.02
N THR A 194 -8.31 -0.12 10.29
CA THR A 194 -7.60 -1.38 10.05
C THR A 194 -6.27 -1.14 9.32
N HIS A 195 -6.27 -0.30 8.27
CA HIS A 195 -5.04 0.01 7.52
C HIS A 195 -4.09 0.94 8.28
N GLU A 196 -4.61 1.85 9.11
CA GLU A 196 -3.75 2.64 10.01
C GLU A 196 -2.95 1.74 10.95
N GLU A 197 -3.59 0.72 11.52
CA GLU A 197 -2.95 -0.21 12.43
C GLU A 197 -2.04 -1.22 11.70
N ALA A 198 -2.50 -1.78 10.59
CA ALA A 198 -1.81 -2.85 9.87
C ALA A 198 -0.47 -2.40 9.27
N ASP A 199 -0.42 -1.20 8.70
CA ASP A 199 0.75 -0.70 7.97
C ASP A 199 1.83 -0.09 8.91
N MET A 200 1.57 -0.04 10.22
CA MET A 200 2.55 0.44 11.19
C MET A 200 3.50 -0.66 11.66
N ASP A 201 4.72 -0.29 12.08
CA ASP A 201 5.72 -1.20 12.64
C ASP A 201 5.24 -1.99 13.87
N THR A 202 4.20 -1.48 14.54
CA THR A 202 3.65 -2.05 15.79
C THR A 202 2.55 -3.08 15.56
N HIS A 203 2.01 -3.18 14.34
CA HIS A 203 0.97 -4.18 14.05
C HIS A 203 1.55 -5.59 14.11
N LYS A 204 0.97 -6.44 14.96
CA LYS A 204 1.43 -7.81 15.16
C LYS A 204 0.74 -8.73 14.15
N LEU A 205 1.51 -9.29 13.23
CA LEU A 205 1.08 -10.34 12.33
C LEU A 205 0.95 -11.67 13.09
N GLY A 206 -0.24 -12.22 13.18
CA GLY A 206 -0.44 -13.59 13.68
C GLY A 206 -1.51 -13.75 14.75
N ALA A 207 -2.35 -14.75 14.57
CA ALA A 207 -3.51 -15.05 15.42
C ALA A 207 -3.15 -15.64 16.81
N ASN A 208 -1.90 -16.00 17.09
CA ASN A 208 -1.53 -16.85 18.23
C ASN A 208 -0.68 -16.16 19.32
N GLY A 209 -0.61 -14.83 19.36
CA GLY A 209 0.03 -14.12 20.48
C GLY A 209 1.57 -14.27 20.59
N GLU A 210 2.23 -14.94 19.66
CA GLU A 210 3.68 -14.90 19.53
C GLU A 210 4.13 -13.50 19.09
N GLU A 211 5.34 -13.06 19.45
CA GLU A 211 5.87 -11.77 19.03
C GLU A 211 5.97 -11.72 17.50
N ALA A 212 4.89 -11.27 16.87
CA ALA A 212 4.82 -11.15 15.43
C ALA A 212 5.43 -9.81 15.01
N MET A 213 6.19 -9.84 13.92
CA MET A 213 6.74 -8.66 13.27
C MET A 213 5.60 -7.87 12.62
N GLY A 214 5.49 -6.57 12.84
CA GLY A 214 4.53 -5.72 12.13
C GLY A 214 4.81 -5.64 10.61
N HIS A 215 3.83 -5.24 9.82
CA HIS A 215 3.97 -5.17 8.35
C HIS A 215 5.15 -4.29 7.92
N GLY A 216 5.31 -3.10 8.52
CA GLY A 216 6.40 -2.20 8.21
C GLY A 216 7.77 -2.80 8.54
N ALA A 217 7.92 -3.36 9.75
CA ALA A 217 9.16 -4.04 10.16
C ALA A 217 9.46 -5.26 9.26
N PHE A 218 8.44 -6.02 8.88
CA PHE A 218 8.56 -7.14 7.95
C PHE A 218 9.07 -6.66 6.58
N ASN A 219 8.44 -5.66 5.98
CA ASN A 219 8.83 -5.13 4.68
C ASN A 219 10.27 -4.61 4.68
N ARG A 220 10.68 -3.86 5.71
CA ARG A 220 12.06 -3.39 5.89
C ARG A 220 13.05 -4.55 6.01
N THR A 221 12.69 -5.60 6.74
CA THR A 221 13.53 -6.78 6.94
C THR A 221 13.71 -7.55 5.64
N VAL A 222 12.63 -7.80 4.90
CA VAL A 222 12.68 -8.48 3.60
C VAL A 222 13.58 -7.72 2.64
N LEU A 223 13.37 -6.41 2.48
CA LEU A 223 14.18 -5.60 1.57
C LEU A 223 15.66 -5.57 1.99
N THR A 224 15.93 -5.44 3.30
CA THR A 224 17.30 -5.49 3.83
C THR A 224 17.98 -6.83 3.51
N ARG A 225 17.29 -7.96 3.68
CA ARG A 225 17.83 -9.30 3.36
C ARG A 225 18.00 -9.51 1.86
N ALA A 226 17.04 -9.03 1.05
CA ALA A 226 17.13 -9.11 -0.41
C ALA A 226 18.33 -8.36 -0.96
N LEU A 227 18.68 -7.21 -0.40
CA LEU A 227 19.85 -6.43 -0.78
C LEU A 227 21.20 -7.09 -0.41
N GLN A 228 21.20 -8.09 0.48
CA GLN A 228 22.39 -8.88 0.81
C GLN A 228 22.58 -10.07 -0.15
N GLU A 229 21.59 -10.40 -0.97
CA GLU A 229 21.72 -11.35 -2.08
C GLU A 229 22.13 -10.63 -3.38
N SER A 230 22.28 -11.37 -4.48
CA SER A 230 22.54 -10.77 -5.79
C SER A 230 21.32 -10.00 -6.28
N ILE A 231 21.45 -8.69 -6.39
CA ILE A 231 20.38 -7.79 -6.77
C ILE A 231 20.04 -7.95 -8.25
N GLU A 232 18.73 -8.06 -8.55
CA GLU A 232 18.21 -8.13 -9.91
C GLU A 232 17.13 -7.07 -10.10
N PHE A 233 17.03 -6.53 -11.32
CA PHE A 233 15.96 -5.62 -11.75
C PHE A 233 15.32 -6.19 -13.02
N ARG A 234 14.39 -7.14 -12.85
CA ARG A 234 13.77 -7.87 -13.98
C ARG A 234 12.77 -7.02 -14.75
N ALA A 235 12.00 -6.19 -14.07
CA ALA A 235 11.09 -5.23 -14.70
C ALA A 235 11.83 -3.99 -15.23
N GLY A 236 13.10 -3.79 -14.82
CA GLY A 236 13.96 -2.70 -15.27
C GLY A 236 13.78 -1.39 -14.50
N TYR A 237 13.23 -1.44 -13.29
CA TYR A 237 13.01 -0.26 -12.45
C TYR A 237 13.88 -0.28 -11.20
N SER A 238 14.29 0.91 -10.77
CA SER A 238 14.94 1.04 -9.47
C SER A 238 13.93 0.92 -8.32
N MET A 239 14.40 0.57 -7.11
CA MET A 239 13.54 0.51 -5.93
C MET A 239 12.93 1.87 -5.59
N GLU A 240 13.72 2.94 -5.68
CA GLU A 240 13.24 4.30 -5.47
C GLU A 240 12.18 4.67 -6.52
N TYR A 241 12.40 4.32 -7.79
CA TYR A 241 11.39 4.53 -8.83
C TYR A 241 10.08 3.81 -8.51
N CYS A 242 10.15 2.54 -8.09
CA CYS A 242 8.96 1.78 -7.70
C CYS A 242 8.18 2.47 -6.57
N ALA A 243 8.88 2.88 -5.51
CA ALA A 243 8.27 3.55 -4.36
C ALA A 243 7.63 4.91 -4.74
N LEU A 244 8.37 5.77 -5.43
CA LEU A 244 7.91 7.13 -5.75
C LEU A 244 6.82 7.14 -6.83
N THR A 245 6.85 6.19 -7.78
CA THR A 245 5.80 6.04 -8.79
C THR A 245 4.46 5.72 -8.14
N MET A 246 4.42 4.88 -7.11
CA MET A 246 3.19 4.60 -6.36
C MET A 246 2.60 5.86 -5.73
N VAL A 247 3.46 6.73 -5.18
CA VAL A 247 3.02 8.03 -4.63
C VAL A 247 2.42 8.92 -5.72
N ASP A 248 3.08 9.02 -6.88
CA ASP A 248 2.58 9.84 -7.99
C ASP A 248 1.25 9.32 -8.53
N LEU A 249 1.12 8.02 -8.75
CA LEU A 249 -0.12 7.40 -9.24
C LEU A 249 -1.27 7.55 -8.23
N HIS A 250 -0.99 7.42 -6.94
CA HIS A 250 -1.98 7.66 -5.90
C HIS A 250 -2.42 9.14 -5.85
N ALA A 251 -1.47 10.07 -5.98
CA ALA A 251 -1.79 11.50 -6.07
C ALA A 251 -2.63 11.82 -7.32
N GLN A 252 -2.29 11.22 -8.46
CA GLN A 252 -3.06 11.35 -9.70
C GLN A 252 -4.49 10.80 -9.55
N MET A 253 -4.68 9.68 -8.86
CA MET A 253 -6.01 9.12 -8.61
C MET A 253 -6.87 10.05 -7.75
N LYS A 254 -6.27 10.72 -6.74
CA LYS A 254 -6.97 11.74 -5.94
C LYS A 254 -7.32 12.97 -6.77
N GLN A 255 -6.42 13.44 -7.60
CA GLN A 255 -6.69 14.57 -8.51
C GLN A 255 -7.78 14.22 -9.53
N ALA A 256 -7.72 13.02 -10.11
CA ALA A 256 -8.75 12.56 -11.05
C ALA A 256 -10.15 12.49 -10.41
N ALA A 257 -10.25 12.16 -9.13
CA ALA A 257 -11.52 12.20 -8.40
C ALA A 257 -12.04 13.63 -8.16
N LEU A 258 -11.12 14.59 -7.93
CA LEU A 258 -11.48 16.01 -7.84
C LEU A 258 -12.02 16.55 -9.17
N ASP A 259 -11.38 16.17 -10.28
CA ASP A 259 -11.73 16.64 -11.62
C ASP A 259 -12.99 15.97 -12.17
N ASN A 260 -13.29 14.77 -11.70
CA ASN A 260 -14.42 13.93 -12.16
C ASN A 260 -15.22 13.39 -10.96
N PRO A 261 -15.98 14.24 -10.24
CA PRO A 261 -16.80 13.78 -9.13
C PRO A 261 -17.80 12.71 -9.55
N TYR A 262 -18.10 11.77 -8.65
CA TYR A 262 -19.06 10.71 -8.89
C TYR A 262 -20.44 11.31 -9.21
N ASN A 263 -20.98 10.85 -10.33
CA ASN A 263 -22.32 11.18 -10.78
C ASN A 263 -23.04 9.85 -11.08
N PRO A 264 -24.00 9.40 -10.22
CA PRO A 264 -24.69 8.12 -10.35
C PRO A 264 -25.59 8.06 -11.59
#